data_e1b03f0e7df8a409c1086a63fb18d131
#
_entry.id   e1b03f0e7df8a409c1086a63fb18d131
#
_cell.length_a   1.000
_cell.length_b   1.000
_cell.length_c   1.000
_cell.angle_alpha   90.00
_cell.angle_beta   90.00
_cell.angle_gamma   90.00
#
_symmetry.space_group_name_H-M   'P 1'
#
loop_
_entity.id
_entity.type
_entity.pdbx_description
1 polymer ?
#
loop_
_entity_poly.entity_id
_entity_poly.type
_entity_poly.pdbx_seq_one_letter_code
_entity_poly.pdbx_strand_id
1 'polypeptide(L)'
;MSANIPTRSPLAQTEKLTITCADGVPLSAVLCAPAQARAAIMLSGGTGFKKEFYLPLANYLAEHGLATIVYDYRGTCESKPADMRQCDYAFLDYGQKDMPAVLDFLDARYPDLPKLILGHSVGGQQVGFMPNVHKVQGLVAVATSVGYLPYMPWGYRLKSYYFFYLFTPLSILLKGYVAAKRFKIMEDLPRKVVTQWRAWCSKVNYFFDPKFYGKSVPIGAFDQMPFPIHVFWTTDDPISNARSVPAFWNHVKSEDGLSFQVLRPEDWNTPKIDHYGMFRTQFKDSLWREVLGALRRML
;
A
#
# COMPACT_ATOMS: atom_id res chain seq x y z
N MET A 1 18.12 -28.01 19.38
CA MET A 1 18.59 -26.68 19.81
C MET A 1 17.36 -25.79 19.91
N SER A 2 16.91 -25.48 21.11
CA SER A 2 15.72 -24.64 21.36
C SER A 2 16.00 -23.22 20.86
N ALA A 3 15.25 -22.79 19.85
CA ALA A 3 15.26 -21.41 19.40
C ALA A 3 14.66 -20.54 20.54
N ASN A 4 15.47 -19.67 21.11
CA ASN A 4 15.04 -18.65 22.04
C ASN A 4 13.96 -17.77 21.38
N ILE A 5 12.72 -17.92 21.77
CA ILE A 5 11.63 -17.01 21.42
C ILE A 5 11.93 -15.72 22.20
N PRO A 6 12.23 -14.59 21.53
CA PRO A 6 12.50 -13.37 22.27
C PRO A 6 11.24 -12.92 23.00
N THR A 7 11.41 -12.65 24.30
CA THR A 7 10.40 -12.10 25.22
C THR A 7 9.65 -10.93 24.60
N ARG A 8 8.31 -10.93 24.73
CA ARG A 8 7.43 -9.80 24.36
C ARG A 8 7.97 -8.51 24.97
N SER A 9 8.24 -7.52 24.13
CA SER A 9 8.52 -6.15 24.59
C SER A 9 7.32 -5.60 25.37
N PRO A 10 7.53 -4.66 26.32
CA PRO A 10 6.44 -3.98 27.01
C PRO A 10 5.47 -3.37 25.99
N LEU A 11 4.18 -3.31 26.35
CA LEU A 11 3.04 -2.93 25.52
C LEU A 11 3.40 -1.80 24.52
N ALA A 12 3.18 -2.07 23.24
CA ALA A 12 3.36 -1.07 22.19
C ALA A 12 2.46 0.15 22.46
N GLN A 13 3.04 1.34 22.43
CA GLN A 13 2.30 2.59 22.55
C GLN A 13 1.71 2.97 21.19
N THR A 14 0.46 3.44 21.21
CA THR A 14 -0.23 3.92 20.02
C THR A 14 -0.42 5.41 20.11
N GLU A 15 0.12 6.15 19.15
CA GLU A 15 0.07 7.61 19.06
C GLU A 15 -0.69 8.03 17.80
N LYS A 16 -1.76 8.83 17.95
CA LYS A 16 -2.47 9.46 16.83
C LYS A 16 -1.72 10.73 16.41
N LEU A 17 -1.54 10.89 15.11
CA LEU A 17 -0.73 11.95 14.53
C LEU A 17 -1.44 12.62 13.36
N THR A 18 -1.07 13.86 13.12
CA THR A 18 -1.33 14.56 11.86
C THR A 18 0.00 14.86 11.22
N ILE A 19 0.24 14.34 10.01
CA ILE A 19 1.45 14.59 9.23
C ILE A 19 1.10 15.58 8.12
N THR A 20 1.77 16.72 8.11
CA THR A 20 1.55 17.74 7.08
C THR A 20 2.49 17.50 5.90
N CYS A 21 1.92 17.29 4.70
CA CYS A 21 2.69 17.18 3.46
C CYS A 21 3.31 18.54 3.07
N ALA A 22 4.31 18.54 2.21
CA ALA A 22 5.00 19.74 1.74
C ALA A 22 4.07 20.77 1.08
N ASP A 23 2.94 20.32 0.53
CA ASP A 23 1.89 21.18 -0.05
C ASP A 23 0.79 21.57 0.96
N GLY A 24 1.03 21.36 2.26
CA GLY A 24 0.14 21.76 3.35
C GLY A 24 -1.04 20.81 3.62
N VAL A 25 -1.15 19.70 2.88
CA VAL A 25 -2.25 18.73 3.07
C VAL A 25 -1.99 17.88 4.33
N PRO A 26 -2.92 17.85 5.31
CA PRO A 26 -2.78 17.04 6.50
C PRO A 26 -3.20 15.59 6.23
N LEU A 27 -2.40 14.65 6.72
CA LEU A 27 -2.69 13.22 6.72
C LEU A 27 -2.93 12.74 8.15
N SER A 28 -4.04 12.04 8.37
CA SER A 28 -4.28 11.35 9.62
C SER A 28 -3.48 10.05 9.66
N ALA A 29 -2.70 9.89 10.72
CA ALA A 29 -1.81 8.74 10.90
C ALA A 29 -1.89 8.19 12.33
N VAL A 30 -1.43 6.95 12.49
CA VAL A 30 -1.26 6.29 13.79
C VAL A 30 0.10 5.61 13.80
N LEU A 31 0.91 5.92 14.79
CA LEU A 31 2.19 5.25 15.06
C LEU A 31 1.99 4.22 16.18
N CYS A 32 2.31 2.98 15.89
CA CYS A 32 2.41 1.89 16.86
C CYS A 32 3.91 1.65 17.12
N ALA A 33 4.39 1.99 18.31
CA ALA A 33 5.82 1.94 18.62
C ALA A 33 6.11 1.10 19.89
N PRO A 34 7.14 0.23 19.86
CA PRO A 34 7.67 -0.40 21.05
C PRO A 34 8.49 0.61 21.87
N ALA A 35 8.78 0.27 23.14
CA ALA A 35 9.67 1.09 23.97
C ALA A 35 11.08 1.24 23.36
N GLN A 36 11.56 0.20 22.66
CA GLN A 36 12.82 0.21 21.92
C GLN A 36 12.58 -0.36 20.53
N ALA A 37 12.62 0.50 19.52
CA ALA A 37 12.49 0.11 18.13
C ALA A 37 13.84 -0.29 17.52
N ARG A 38 13.81 -1.27 16.61
CA ARG A 38 14.97 -1.72 15.82
C ARG A 38 14.87 -1.27 14.37
N ALA A 39 13.69 -0.93 13.92
CA ALA A 39 13.42 -0.38 12.61
C ALA A 39 12.12 0.45 12.63
N ALA A 40 11.97 1.34 11.67
CA ALA A 40 10.75 2.10 11.42
C ALA A 40 10.09 1.64 10.12
N ILE A 41 8.82 1.26 10.21
CA ILE A 41 8.05 0.68 9.10
C ILE A 41 6.97 1.68 8.66
N MET A 42 7.00 2.09 7.40
CA MET A 42 5.89 2.77 6.75
C MET A 42 4.94 1.73 6.15
N LEU A 43 3.79 1.50 6.77
CA LEU A 43 2.75 0.65 6.19
C LEU A 43 1.82 1.50 5.33
N SER A 44 2.01 1.40 4.03
CA SER A 44 1.24 2.12 3.01
C SER A 44 0.09 1.26 2.51
N GLY A 45 -1.14 1.69 2.78
CA GLY A 45 -2.35 0.93 2.52
C GLY A 45 -2.75 0.82 1.05
N GLY A 46 -3.76 0.00 0.78
CA GLY A 46 -4.41 -0.13 -0.53
C GLY A 46 -5.43 0.98 -0.79
N THR A 47 -5.80 1.16 -2.06
CA THR A 47 -6.79 2.17 -2.47
C THR A 47 -8.15 1.93 -1.82
N GLY A 48 -8.68 2.94 -1.15
CA GLY A 48 -10.00 2.89 -0.54
C GLY A 48 -10.08 2.10 0.77
N PHE A 49 -8.94 1.74 1.36
CA PHE A 49 -8.85 1.19 2.71
C PHE A 49 -8.54 2.30 3.71
N LYS A 50 -9.11 2.19 4.91
CA LYS A 50 -8.79 3.06 6.04
C LYS A 50 -7.62 2.50 6.85
N LYS A 51 -6.82 3.37 7.47
CA LYS A 51 -5.66 2.98 8.30
C LYS A 51 -6.00 2.02 9.42
N GLU A 52 -7.22 2.12 9.99
CA GLU A 52 -7.68 1.23 11.07
C GLU A 52 -7.69 -0.25 10.65
N PHE A 53 -7.85 -0.55 9.37
CA PHE A 53 -7.78 -1.92 8.86
C PHE A 53 -6.40 -2.56 9.08
N TYR A 54 -5.35 -1.74 9.07
CA TYR A 54 -3.96 -2.21 9.22
C TYR A 54 -3.44 -2.14 10.65
N LEU A 55 -4.14 -1.47 11.57
CA LEU A 55 -3.70 -1.31 12.96
C LEU A 55 -3.39 -2.64 13.69
N PRO A 56 -4.18 -3.71 13.51
CA PRO A 56 -3.85 -4.98 14.17
C PRO A 56 -2.47 -5.53 13.76
N LEU A 57 -2.11 -5.45 12.47
CA LEU A 57 -0.78 -5.85 11.99
C LEU A 57 0.30 -4.86 12.46
N ALA A 58 0.03 -3.55 12.44
CA ALA A 58 0.97 -2.55 12.92
C ALA A 58 1.32 -2.76 14.41
N ASN A 59 0.32 -3.05 15.25
CA ASN A 59 0.54 -3.41 16.64
C ASN A 59 1.35 -4.70 16.79
N TYR A 60 1.04 -5.72 16.00
CA TYR A 60 1.80 -6.97 15.99
C TYR A 60 3.28 -6.73 15.63
N LEU A 61 3.56 -5.90 14.63
CA LEU A 61 4.94 -5.55 14.25
C LEU A 61 5.63 -4.77 15.36
N ALA A 62 4.91 -3.85 16.03
CA ALA A 62 5.44 -3.10 17.17
C ALA A 62 5.74 -4.02 18.37
N GLU A 63 4.87 -4.99 18.68
CA GLU A 63 5.14 -6.04 19.69
C GLU A 63 6.43 -6.82 19.39
N HIS A 64 6.87 -6.83 18.12
CA HIS A 64 8.08 -7.50 17.65
C HIS A 64 9.28 -6.55 17.40
N GLY A 65 9.22 -5.33 17.94
CA GLY A 65 10.31 -4.36 17.91
C GLY A 65 10.38 -3.49 16.64
N LEU A 66 9.32 -3.42 15.84
CA LEU A 66 9.26 -2.63 14.62
C LEU A 66 8.27 -1.48 14.79
N ALA A 67 8.74 -0.24 14.97
CA ALA A 67 7.87 0.93 15.03
C ALA A 67 7.13 1.09 13.69
N THR A 68 5.81 0.98 13.70
CA THR A 68 5.02 0.92 12.45
C THR A 68 4.01 2.05 12.41
N ILE A 69 4.08 2.87 11.35
CA ILE A 69 3.10 3.92 11.08
C ILE A 69 2.11 3.45 10.01
N VAL A 70 0.83 3.74 10.23
CA VAL A 70 -0.26 3.61 9.26
C VAL A 70 -0.92 4.96 9.06
N TYR A 71 -1.42 5.25 7.88
CA TYR A 71 -2.02 6.55 7.56
C TYR A 71 -3.11 6.44 6.50
N ASP A 72 -3.98 7.43 6.45
CA ASP A 72 -4.94 7.59 5.37
C ASP A 72 -4.34 8.51 4.30
N TYR A 73 -4.44 8.10 3.04
CA TYR A 73 -4.03 8.95 1.92
C TYR A 73 -4.90 10.21 1.84
N ARG A 74 -4.35 11.27 1.23
CA ARG A 74 -5.08 12.54 1.00
C ARG A 74 -6.43 12.32 0.34
N GLY A 75 -7.43 13.02 0.83
CA GLY A 75 -8.80 12.93 0.31
C GLY A 75 -9.53 11.64 0.64
N THR A 76 -9.01 10.82 1.55
CA THR A 76 -9.67 9.59 2.00
C THR A 76 -9.86 9.59 3.53
N CYS A 77 -10.85 8.87 4.01
CA CYS A 77 -11.08 8.58 5.43
C CYS A 77 -10.98 9.82 6.34
N GLU A 78 -10.04 9.85 7.28
CA GLU A 78 -9.81 11.01 8.16
C GLU A 78 -8.88 12.08 7.55
N SER A 79 -8.22 11.79 6.41
CA SER A 79 -7.41 12.74 5.63
C SER A 79 -8.23 13.48 4.55
N LYS A 80 -9.56 13.37 4.57
CA LYS A 80 -10.43 14.07 3.63
C LYS A 80 -10.73 15.50 4.12
N PRO A 81 -10.85 16.48 3.19
CA PRO A 81 -11.33 17.81 3.55
C PRO A 81 -12.82 17.78 3.90
N ALA A 82 -13.31 18.86 4.48
CA ALA A 82 -14.72 19.03 4.83
C ALA A 82 -15.64 18.89 3.59
N ASP A 83 -15.21 19.39 2.44
CA ASP A 83 -15.92 19.25 1.18
C ASP A 83 -15.09 18.47 0.13
N MET A 84 -15.46 17.23 -0.09
CA MET A 84 -14.83 16.33 -1.07
C MET A 84 -14.91 16.81 -2.52
N ARG A 85 -15.85 17.72 -2.84
CA ARG A 85 -15.96 18.30 -4.20
C ARG A 85 -14.79 19.19 -4.55
N GLN A 86 -14.13 19.74 -3.54
CA GLN A 86 -12.94 20.59 -3.68
C GLN A 86 -11.64 19.78 -3.77
N CYS A 87 -11.70 18.45 -3.60
CA CYS A 87 -10.54 17.58 -3.75
C CYS A 87 -10.06 17.54 -5.20
N ASP A 88 -8.94 18.17 -5.46
CA ASP A 88 -8.25 18.12 -6.76
C ASP A 88 -7.01 17.21 -6.73
N TYR A 89 -7.02 16.18 -5.87
CA TYR A 89 -5.93 15.24 -5.67
C TYR A 89 -5.92 14.16 -6.74
N ALA A 90 -4.75 13.91 -7.31
CA ALA A 90 -4.49 12.84 -8.28
C ALA A 90 -4.05 11.53 -7.57
N PHE A 91 -4.18 10.40 -8.24
CA PHE A 91 -3.74 9.12 -7.71
C PHE A 91 -2.21 9.09 -7.52
N LEU A 92 -1.50 9.77 -8.40
CA LEU A 92 -0.05 9.93 -8.35
C LEU A 92 0.44 10.72 -7.12
N ASP A 93 -0.40 11.60 -6.55
CA ASP A 93 -0.05 12.38 -5.36
C ASP A 93 0.26 11.50 -4.14
N TYR A 94 -0.27 10.26 -4.09
CA TYR A 94 0.02 9.30 -3.04
C TYR A 94 1.52 8.99 -2.95
N GLY A 95 2.15 8.67 -4.10
CA GLY A 95 3.58 8.39 -4.17
C GLY A 95 4.47 9.63 -4.17
N GLN A 96 3.99 10.75 -4.74
CA GLN A 96 4.81 11.95 -4.86
C GLN A 96 4.78 12.88 -3.65
N LYS A 97 3.70 12.81 -2.84
CA LYS A 97 3.46 13.77 -1.75
C LYS A 97 3.18 13.13 -0.41
N ASP A 98 2.27 12.13 -0.35
CA ASP A 98 1.84 11.53 0.91
C ASP A 98 2.92 10.60 1.48
N MET A 99 3.33 9.61 0.70
CA MET A 99 4.36 8.65 1.12
C MET A 99 5.67 9.33 1.50
N PRO A 100 6.19 10.33 0.74
CA PRO A 100 7.38 11.06 1.15
C PRO A 100 7.24 11.78 2.50
N ALA A 101 6.09 12.43 2.74
CA ALA A 101 5.85 13.13 4.00
C ALA A 101 5.84 12.18 5.21
N VAL A 102 5.25 10.98 5.05
CA VAL A 102 5.23 9.95 6.09
C VAL A 102 6.63 9.36 6.31
N LEU A 103 7.40 9.16 5.24
CA LEU A 103 8.78 8.67 5.34
C LEU A 103 9.68 9.70 6.02
N ASP A 104 9.55 10.99 5.67
CA ASP A 104 10.33 12.08 6.31
C ASP A 104 9.97 12.23 7.79
N PHE A 105 8.71 12.05 8.17
CA PHE A 105 8.30 11.99 9.57
C PHE A 105 9.00 10.85 10.32
N LEU A 106 9.02 9.64 9.73
CA LEU A 106 9.72 8.50 10.34
C LEU A 106 11.21 8.71 10.42
N ASP A 107 11.81 9.33 9.41
CA ASP A 107 13.24 9.65 9.37
C ASP A 107 13.63 10.63 10.47
N ALA A 108 12.84 11.69 10.68
CA ALA A 108 13.04 12.64 11.75
C ALA A 108 12.80 12.03 13.15
N ARG A 109 11.83 11.13 13.28
CA ARG A 109 11.47 10.49 14.56
C ARG A 109 12.44 9.39 14.98
N TYR A 110 13.07 8.72 14.01
CA TYR A 110 13.99 7.59 14.19
C TYR A 110 15.20 7.73 13.26
N PRO A 111 16.07 8.76 13.44
CA PRO A 111 17.14 9.07 12.48
C PRO A 111 18.12 7.91 12.27
N ASP A 112 18.43 7.16 13.33
CA ASP A 112 19.44 6.11 13.32
C ASP A 112 18.89 4.71 12.98
N LEU A 113 17.56 4.58 12.81
CA LEU A 113 16.94 3.29 12.52
C LEU A 113 16.74 3.07 11.02
N PRO A 114 16.86 1.83 10.54
CA PRO A 114 16.47 1.47 9.18
C PRO A 114 14.99 1.77 8.90
N LYS A 115 14.69 2.30 7.72
CA LYS A 115 13.33 2.60 7.24
C LYS A 115 12.93 1.59 6.19
N LEU A 116 11.88 0.81 6.47
CA LEU A 116 11.33 -0.15 5.54
C LEU A 116 9.90 0.24 5.15
N ILE A 117 9.49 -0.18 3.97
CA ILE A 117 8.11 -0.04 3.51
C ILE A 117 7.42 -1.40 3.51
N LEU A 118 6.23 -1.46 4.10
CA LEU A 118 5.27 -2.52 3.88
C LEU A 118 4.13 -1.95 3.03
N GLY A 119 4.16 -2.24 1.72
CA GLY A 119 3.22 -1.66 0.75
C GLY A 119 2.12 -2.65 0.37
N HIS A 120 0.85 -2.28 0.57
CA HIS A 120 -0.29 -3.03 0.07
C HIS A 120 -0.81 -2.41 -1.22
N SER A 121 -0.88 -3.20 -2.30
CA SER A 121 -1.48 -2.77 -3.57
C SER A 121 -0.84 -1.44 -4.05
N VAL A 122 -1.61 -0.32 -4.09
CA VAL A 122 -1.08 1.00 -4.45
C VAL A 122 0.09 1.44 -3.58
N GLY A 123 0.12 1.04 -2.31
CA GLY A 123 1.21 1.34 -1.39
C GLY A 123 2.56 0.73 -1.79
N GLY A 124 2.55 -0.36 -2.54
CA GLY A 124 3.74 -0.92 -3.20
C GLY A 124 3.97 -0.34 -4.59
N GLN A 125 2.88 -0.05 -5.34
CA GLN A 125 2.98 0.45 -6.71
C GLN A 125 3.68 1.81 -6.81
N GLN A 126 3.48 2.69 -5.83
CA GLN A 126 3.89 4.08 -5.95
C GLN A 126 5.23 4.43 -5.27
N VAL A 127 5.92 3.44 -4.70
CA VAL A 127 7.21 3.63 -4.03
C VAL A 127 8.24 4.31 -4.95
N GLY A 128 8.30 3.92 -6.22
CA GLY A 128 9.23 4.50 -7.18
C GLY A 128 8.97 5.96 -7.56
N PHE A 129 7.82 6.53 -7.19
CA PHE A 129 7.55 7.95 -7.40
C PHE A 129 7.96 8.83 -6.21
N MET A 130 8.42 8.24 -5.11
CA MET A 130 8.87 8.98 -3.94
C MET A 130 10.20 9.69 -4.22
N PRO A 131 10.29 11.04 -4.08
CA PRO A 131 11.55 11.76 -4.30
C PRO A 131 12.63 11.43 -3.26
N ASN A 132 12.21 10.95 -2.07
CA ASN A 132 13.09 10.54 -0.97
C ASN A 132 13.23 9.01 -0.85
N VAL A 133 12.98 8.27 -1.93
CA VAL A 133 13.04 6.79 -1.97
C VAL A 133 14.42 6.25 -1.55
N HIS A 134 15.49 7.02 -1.71
CA HIS A 134 16.85 6.69 -1.28
C HIS A 134 17.00 6.52 0.25
N LYS A 135 16.04 7.00 1.05
CA LYS A 135 16.01 6.78 2.52
C LYS A 135 15.48 5.39 2.90
N VAL A 136 14.88 4.67 1.95
CA VAL A 136 14.30 3.34 2.16
C VAL A 136 15.41 2.29 2.08
N GLN A 137 15.37 1.29 2.97
CA GLN A 137 16.33 0.19 3.03
C GLN A 137 15.71 -1.16 2.68
N GLY A 138 14.40 -1.20 2.40
CA GLY A 138 13.74 -2.41 1.94
C GLY A 138 12.24 -2.23 1.72
N LEU A 139 11.70 -3.01 0.79
CA LEU A 139 10.27 -3.03 0.46
C LEU A 139 9.72 -4.45 0.56
N VAL A 140 8.75 -4.63 1.43
CA VAL A 140 7.85 -5.78 1.39
C VAL A 140 6.55 -5.34 0.72
N ALA A 141 6.29 -5.84 -0.49
CA ALA A 141 5.09 -5.53 -1.26
C ALA A 141 4.08 -6.68 -1.17
N VAL A 142 2.84 -6.37 -0.83
CA VAL A 142 1.74 -7.34 -0.72
C VAL A 142 0.69 -6.99 -1.75
N ALA A 143 0.30 -7.96 -2.58
CA ALA A 143 -0.75 -7.81 -3.60
C ALA A 143 -0.52 -6.59 -4.52
N THR A 144 0.74 -6.29 -4.86
CA THR A 144 1.15 -5.20 -5.73
C THR A 144 1.29 -5.69 -7.17
N SER A 145 0.51 -5.13 -8.08
CA SER A 145 0.45 -5.56 -9.49
C SER A 145 -0.11 -4.47 -10.39
N VAL A 146 -0.17 -4.69 -11.71
CA VAL A 146 -0.98 -3.84 -12.60
C VAL A 146 -2.47 -4.08 -12.35
N GLY A 147 -3.26 -3.02 -12.35
CA GLY A 147 -4.72 -3.11 -12.23
C GLY A 147 -5.44 -3.36 -13.56
N TYR A 148 -4.79 -3.99 -14.54
CA TYR A 148 -5.34 -4.17 -15.89
C TYR A 148 -6.58 -5.05 -15.90
N LEU A 149 -7.75 -4.48 -16.21
CA LEU A 149 -9.05 -5.14 -16.07
C LEU A 149 -9.16 -6.48 -16.81
N PRO A 150 -8.64 -6.65 -18.05
CA PRO A 150 -8.70 -7.94 -18.74
C PRO A 150 -7.91 -9.08 -18.10
N TYR A 151 -7.02 -8.80 -17.13
CA TYR A 151 -6.31 -9.83 -16.38
C TYR A 151 -7.11 -10.38 -15.20
N MET A 152 -8.20 -9.72 -14.84
CA MET A 152 -9.10 -10.14 -13.76
C MET A 152 -10.01 -11.29 -14.21
N PRO A 153 -10.39 -12.23 -13.32
CA PRO A 153 -11.41 -13.24 -13.60
C PRO A 153 -12.73 -12.60 -14.01
N TRP A 154 -13.50 -13.28 -14.86
CA TRP A 154 -14.69 -12.74 -15.52
C TRP A 154 -15.67 -12.04 -14.56
N GLY A 155 -16.07 -12.71 -13.47
CA GLY A 155 -17.04 -12.13 -12.53
C GLY A 155 -16.53 -10.89 -11.81
N TYR A 156 -15.22 -10.85 -11.45
CA TYR A 156 -14.62 -9.68 -10.83
C TYR A 156 -14.39 -8.55 -11.84
N ARG A 157 -14.00 -8.90 -13.06
CA ARG A 157 -13.82 -7.97 -14.17
C ARG A 157 -15.10 -7.21 -14.49
N LEU A 158 -16.26 -7.87 -14.51
CA LEU A 158 -17.56 -7.21 -14.71
C LEU A 158 -17.86 -6.19 -13.60
N LYS A 159 -17.59 -6.54 -12.32
CA LYS A 159 -17.73 -5.62 -11.19
C LYS A 159 -16.81 -4.41 -11.34
N SER A 160 -15.58 -4.62 -11.81
CA SER A 160 -14.61 -3.55 -12.04
C SER A 160 -15.02 -2.63 -13.20
N TYR A 161 -15.56 -3.18 -14.30
CA TYR A 161 -16.12 -2.37 -15.37
C TYR A 161 -17.34 -1.56 -14.91
N TYR A 162 -18.25 -2.17 -14.15
CA TYR A 162 -19.37 -1.45 -13.53
C TYR A 162 -18.88 -0.30 -12.66
N PHE A 163 -17.90 -0.57 -11.77
CA PHE A 163 -17.34 0.46 -10.88
C PHE A 163 -16.73 1.61 -11.66
N PHE A 164 -15.83 1.33 -12.61
CA PHE A 164 -15.07 2.37 -13.30
C PHE A 164 -15.86 3.12 -14.37
N TYR A 165 -16.78 2.45 -15.08
CA TYR A 165 -17.41 3.02 -16.29
C TYR A 165 -18.88 3.37 -16.12
N LEU A 166 -19.54 2.91 -15.06
CA LEU A 166 -20.92 3.27 -14.78
C LEU A 166 -21.06 3.98 -13.43
N PHE A 167 -20.68 3.34 -12.33
CA PHE A 167 -20.81 3.89 -10.98
C PHE A 167 -19.99 5.17 -10.79
N THR A 168 -18.70 5.16 -11.12
CA THR A 168 -17.80 6.30 -10.95
C THR A 168 -18.24 7.55 -11.70
N PRO A 169 -18.53 7.53 -13.04
CA PRO A 169 -19.00 8.71 -13.74
C PRO A 169 -20.30 9.27 -13.17
N LEU A 170 -21.26 8.38 -12.85
CA LEU A 170 -22.54 8.79 -12.28
C LEU A 170 -22.35 9.41 -10.88
N SER A 171 -21.51 8.82 -10.04
CA SER A 171 -21.20 9.36 -8.72
C SER A 171 -20.52 10.73 -8.82
N ILE A 172 -19.57 10.92 -9.72
CA ILE A 172 -18.91 12.20 -9.94
C ILE A 172 -19.91 13.25 -10.44
N LEU A 173 -20.78 12.90 -11.39
CA LEU A 173 -21.82 13.80 -11.91
C LEU A 173 -22.77 14.29 -10.80
N LEU A 174 -23.19 13.38 -9.91
CA LEU A 174 -24.19 13.67 -8.87
C LEU A 174 -23.59 14.26 -7.59
N LYS A 175 -22.33 13.92 -7.24
CA LYS A 175 -21.71 14.24 -5.95
C LYS A 175 -20.41 15.06 -6.06
N GLY A 176 -19.78 15.12 -7.26
CA GLY A 176 -18.49 15.74 -7.47
C GLY A 176 -17.29 14.88 -7.09
N TYR A 177 -17.51 13.70 -6.47
CA TYR A 177 -16.51 12.72 -6.04
C TYR A 177 -17.09 11.29 -6.12
N VAL A 178 -16.30 10.27 -5.86
CA VAL A 178 -16.76 8.86 -5.87
C VAL A 178 -17.23 8.47 -4.48
N ALA A 179 -18.56 8.54 -4.26
CA ALA A 179 -19.22 8.27 -2.98
C ALA A 179 -19.44 6.76 -2.78
N ALA A 180 -18.34 5.99 -2.71
CA ALA A 180 -18.36 4.52 -2.67
C ALA A 180 -18.71 3.97 -1.27
N LYS A 181 -18.42 4.71 -0.21
CA LYS A 181 -18.61 4.29 1.19
C LYS A 181 -20.07 3.97 1.52
N ARG A 182 -21.00 4.80 1.06
CA ARG A 182 -22.45 4.57 1.29
C ARG A 182 -22.97 3.26 0.67
N PHE A 183 -22.28 2.75 -0.35
CA PHE A 183 -22.61 1.49 -1.04
C PHE A 183 -21.76 0.31 -0.54
N LYS A 184 -20.93 0.52 0.50
CA LYS A 184 -20.04 -0.50 1.09
C LYS A 184 -19.08 -1.13 0.06
N ILE A 185 -18.69 -0.36 -0.96
CA ILE A 185 -17.73 -0.80 -1.98
C ILE A 185 -16.31 -0.61 -1.46
N MET A 186 -15.98 0.60 -1.03
CA MET A 186 -14.71 1.05 -0.43
C MET A 186 -14.94 2.42 0.22
N GLU A 187 -13.92 3.06 0.76
CA GLU A 187 -14.01 4.45 1.23
C GLU A 187 -14.27 5.43 0.06
N ASP A 188 -14.76 6.62 0.38
CA ASP A 188 -14.97 7.67 -0.63
C ASP A 188 -13.62 8.13 -1.20
N LEU A 189 -13.60 8.43 -2.51
CA LEU A 189 -12.38 8.79 -3.23
C LEU A 189 -12.53 10.09 -4.02
N PRO A 190 -11.47 10.93 -4.11
CA PRO A 190 -11.46 12.09 -4.99
C PRO A 190 -11.66 11.70 -6.46
N ARG A 191 -12.32 12.58 -7.21
CA ARG A 191 -12.64 12.34 -8.63
C ARG A 191 -11.40 12.05 -9.48
N LYS A 192 -10.30 12.83 -9.32
CA LYS A 192 -9.08 12.66 -10.10
C LYS A 192 -8.33 11.37 -9.74
N VAL A 193 -8.35 10.95 -8.47
CA VAL A 193 -7.78 9.66 -8.04
C VAL A 193 -8.40 8.53 -8.87
N VAL A 194 -9.73 8.43 -8.91
CA VAL A 194 -10.39 7.31 -9.60
C VAL A 194 -10.31 7.44 -11.12
N THR A 195 -10.37 8.65 -11.67
CA THR A 195 -10.26 8.83 -13.14
C THR A 195 -8.87 8.50 -13.65
N GLN A 196 -7.81 8.85 -12.90
CA GLN A 196 -6.44 8.47 -13.24
C GLN A 196 -6.21 6.97 -13.07
N TRP A 197 -6.68 6.39 -11.96
CA TRP A 197 -6.63 4.95 -11.72
C TRP A 197 -7.32 4.16 -12.83
N ARG A 198 -8.54 4.56 -13.23
CA ARG A 198 -9.26 3.97 -14.37
C ARG A 198 -8.46 4.05 -15.67
N ALA A 199 -7.84 5.20 -15.95
CA ALA A 199 -7.02 5.37 -17.13
C ALA A 199 -5.85 4.38 -17.17
N TRP A 200 -5.15 4.19 -16.05
CA TRP A 200 -4.07 3.23 -15.92
C TRP A 200 -4.58 1.78 -16.04
N CYS A 201 -5.68 1.43 -15.37
CA CYS A 201 -6.30 0.10 -15.45
C CYS A 201 -6.79 -0.29 -16.85
N SER A 202 -6.91 0.66 -17.77
CA SER A 202 -7.25 0.41 -19.18
C SER A 202 -6.08 -0.07 -20.04
N LYS A 203 -4.83 -0.05 -19.50
CA LYS A 203 -3.59 -0.36 -20.20
C LYS A 203 -2.86 -1.54 -19.56
N VAL A 204 -2.32 -2.43 -20.41
CA VAL A 204 -1.58 -3.62 -19.94
C VAL A 204 -0.35 -3.25 -19.13
N ASN A 205 0.35 -2.19 -19.53
CA ASN A 205 1.53 -1.67 -18.82
C ASN A 205 1.14 -0.67 -17.70
N TYR A 206 -0.16 -0.54 -17.39
CA TYR A 206 -0.64 0.33 -16.32
C TYR A 206 -0.12 1.78 -16.48
N PHE A 207 0.47 2.38 -15.43
CA PHE A 207 1.07 3.70 -15.53
C PHE A 207 2.42 3.73 -16.28
N PHE A 208 3.05 2.57 -16.50
CA PHE A 208 4.26 2.45 -17.35
C PHE A 208 3.94 2.52 -18.86
N ASP A 209 2.66 2.53 -19.26
CA ASP A 209 2.29 2.66 -20.65
C ASP A 209 2.87 3.94 -21.25
N PRO A 210 3.47 3.91 -22.46
CA PRO A 210 4.07 5.10 -23.11
C PRO A 210 3.10 6.27 -23.34
N LYS A 211 1.79 6.02 -23.19
CA LYS A 211 0.79 7.07 -23.18
C LYS A 211 0.91 7.98 -21.94
N PHE A 212 1.38 7.43 -20.83
CA PHE A 212 1.45 8.11 -19.54
C PHE A 212 2.87 8.35 -19.05
N TYR A 213 3.71 7.30 -19.06
CA TYR A 213 5.06 7.33 -18.48
C TYR A 213 5.99 8.27 -19.23
N GLY A 214 6.69 9.13 -18.50
CA GLY A 214 7.49 10.22 -19.08
C GLY A 214 6.67 11.40 -19.62
N LYS A 215 5.33 11.43 -19.39
CA LYS A 215 4.42 12.49 -19.86
C LYS A 215 3.55 12.99 -18.70
N SER A 216 2.35 12.43 -18.55
CA SER A 216 1.45 12.74 -17.42
C SER A 216 1.79 11.99 -16.13
N VAL A 217 2.60 10.95 -16.22
CA VAL A 217 3.23 10.22 -15.12
C VAL A 217 4.74 10.41 -15.25
N PRO A 218 5.44 10.93 -14.25
CA PRO A 218 6.89 11.13 -14.32
C PRO A 218 7.63 9.81 -14.41
N ILE A 219 8.86 9.86 -14.90
CA ILE A 219 9.80 8.76 -14.75
C ILE A 219 10.15 8.66 -13.26
N GLY A 220 9.92 7.47 -12.68
CA GLY A 220 10.26 7.18 -11.29
C GLY A 220 11.53 6.34 -11.18
N ALA A 221 11.91 5.99 -9.96
CA ALA A 221 13.11 5.19 -9.66
C ALA A 221 12.89 3.67 -9.86
N PHE A 222 11.93 3.24 -10.67
CA PHE A 222 11.51 1.83 -10.80
C PHE A 222 12.60 0.92 -11.39
N ASP A 223 13.48 1.44 -12.22
CA ASP A 223 14.58 0.72 -12.85
C ASP A 223 15.89 0.73 -12.03
N GLN A 224 15.90 1.42 -10.88
CA GLN A 224 17.06 1.62 -10.02
C GLN A 224 16.66 1.70 -8.53
N MET A 225 15.87 0.74 -8.02
CA MET A 225 15.51 0.68 -6.59
C MET A 225 16.75 0.28 -5.79
N PRO A 226 17.26 1.14 -4.88
CA PRO A 226 18.54 0.90 -4.17
C PRO A 226 18.38 0.04 -2.91
N PHE A 227 17.45 -0.92 -2.90
CA PHE A 227 17.16 -1.77 -1.74
C PHE A 227 16.48 -3.08 -2.17
N PRO A 228 16.56 -4.14 -1.32
CA PRO A 228 15.91 -5.41 -1.60
C PRO A 228 14.38 -5.28 -1.60
N ILE A 229 13.74 -6.05 -2.49
CA ILE A 229 12.29 -6.10 -2.63
C ILE A 229 11.80 -7.54 -2.46
N HIS A 230 10.81 -7.73 -1.58
CA HIS A 230 10.13 -9.01 -1.44
C HIS A 230 8.63 -8.84 -1.71
N VAL A 231 8.09 -9.66 -2.63
CA VAL A 231 6.71 -9.55 -3.13
C VAL A 231 5.90 -10.75 -2.69
N PHE A 232 4.86 -10.52 -1.89
CA PHE A 232 3.81 -11.50 -1.60
C PHE A 232 2.61 -11.31 -2.52
N TRP A 233 2.11 -12.39 -3.08
CA TRP A 233 0.84 -12.41 -3.77
C TRP A 233 0.15 -13.76 -3.60
N THR A 234 -1.17 -13.84 -3.78
CA THR A 234 -1.94 -15.04 -3.52
C THR A 234 -2.62 -15.57 -4.78
N THR A 235 -2.76 -16.88 -4.88
CA THR A 235 -3.32 -17.53 -6.08
C THR A 235 -4.81 -17.26 -6.26
N ASP A 236 -5.51 -16.88 -5.20
CA ASP A 236 -6.94 -16.57 -5.18
C ASP A 236 -7.26 -15.06 -5.28
N ASP A 237 -6.24 -14.20 -5.46
CA ASP A 237 -6.44 -12.76 -5.64
C ASP A 237 -6.96 -12.45 -7.05
N PRO A 238 -8.15 -11.85 -7.19
CA PRO A 238 -8.70 -11.51 -8.50
C PRO A 238 -7.98 -10.33 -9.18
N ILE A 239 -7.19 -9.55 -8.44
CA ILE A 239 -6.48 -8.37 -8.95
C ILE A 239 -5.01 -8.69 -9.16
N SER A 240 -4.31 -9.08 -8.08
CA SER A 240 -2.88 -9.38 -8.08
C SER A 240 -2.63 -10.86 -8.28
N ASN A 241 -2.66 -11.30 -9.54
CA ASN A 241 -2.61 -12.70 -9.95
C ASN A 241 -1.38 -13.01 -10.81
N ALA A 242 -1.26 -14.26 -11.26
CA ALA A 242 -0.15 -14.75 -12.06
C ALA A 242 0.10 -13.99 -13.38
N ARG A 243 -0.85 -13.15 -13.85
CA ARG A 243 -0.69 -12.31 -15.05
C ARG A 243 -0.33 -10.87 -14.67
N SER A 244 -0.98 -10.31 -13.66
CA SER A 244 -0.87 -8.90 -13.31
C SER A 244 0.37 -8.60 -12.46
N VAL A 245 0.83 -9.55 -11.64
CA VAL A 245 2.04 -9.39 -10.82
C VAL A 245 3.28 -9.27 -11.70
N PRO A 246 3.62 -10.24 -12.57
CA PRO A 246 4.80 -10.09 -13.43
C PRO A 246 4.68 -8.91 -14.39
N ALA A 247 3.48 -8.55 -14.86
CA ALA A 247 3.28 -7.38 -15.71
C ALA A 247 3.67 -6.06 -15.04
N PHE A 248 3.61 -5.96 -13.72
CA PHE A 248 4.10 -4.82 -12.97
C PHE A 248 5.61 -4.92 -12.71
N TRP A 249 6.03 -6.04 -12.12
CA TRP A 249 7.39 -6.20 -11.60
C TRP A 249 8.45 -6.34 -12.68
N ASN A 250 8.08 -6.65 -13.93
CA ASN A 250 9.00 -6.61 -15.08
C ASN A 250 9.51 -5.19 -15.40
N HIS A 251 8.85 -4.14 -14.89
CA HIS A 251 9.30 -2.76 -14.99
C HIS A 251 10.15 -2.30 -13.81
N VAL A 252 10.35 -3.16 -12.81
CA VAL A 252 11.06 -2.81 -11.57
C VAL A 252 12.38 -3.59 -11.51
N LYS A 253 13.46 -2.87 -11.24
CA LYS A 253 14.77 -3.44 -10.96
C LYS A 253 15.23 -3.01 -9.57
N SER A 254 15.76 -3.95 -8.82
CA SER A 254 16.35 -3.71 -7.51
C SER A 254 17.83 -4.08 -7.57
N GLU A 255 18.68 -3.21 -7.03
CA GLU A 255 20.12 -3.45 -6.93
C GLU A 255 20.43 -4.61 -5.98
N ASP A 256 19.67 -4.74 -4.89
CA ASP A 256 19.86 -5.74 -3.84
C ASP A 256 18.93 -6.98 -3.97
N GLY A 257 18.24 -7.09 -5.09
CA GLY A 257 17.45 -8.26 -5.45
C GLY A 257 15.93 -8.07 -5.30
N LEU A 258 15.22 -8.77 -6.20
CA LEU A 258 13.76 -8.85 -6.26
C LEU A 258 13.35 -10.31 -6.10
N SER A 259 12.57 -10.61 -5.06
CA SER A 259 12.11 -11.95 -4.73
C SER A 259 10.60 -12.04 -4.61
N PHE A 260 10.04 -13.23 -4.87
CA PHE A 260 8.60 -13.47 -4.86
C PHE A 260 8.26 -14.65 -3.97
N GLN A 261 7.16 -14.52 -3.23
CA GLN A 261 6.53 -15.61 -2.49
C GLN A 261 5.05 -15.70 -2.87
N VAL A 262 4.71 -16.83 -3.47
CA VAL A 262 3.32 -17.14 -3.83
C VAL A 262 2.65 -17.84 -2.65
N LEU A 263 1.50 -17.34 -2.25
CA LEU A 263 0.71 -17.90 -1.17
C LEU A 263 -0.50 -18.63 -1.77
N ARG A 264 -0.66 -19.89 -1.43
CA ARG A 264 -1.85 -20.68 -1.79
C ARG A 264 -2.71 -20.85 -0.55
N PRO A 265 -4.02 -20.55 -0.60
CA PRO A 265 -4.89 -20.71 0.58
C PRO A 265 -4.81 -22.11 1.23
N GLU A 266 -4.68 -23.17 0.42
CA GLU A 266 -4.57 -24.54 0.87
C GLU A 266 -3.33 -24.80 1.75
N ASP A 267 -2.21 -24.14 1.50
CA ASP A 267 -0.98 -24.27 2.29
C ASP A 267 -1.13 -23.69 3.71
N TRP A 268 -2.18 -22.86 3.91
CA TRP A 268 -2.46 -22.15 5.17
C TRP A 268 -3.76 -22.59 5.84
N ASN A 269 -4.32 -23.73 5.43
CA ASN A 269 -5.58 -24.27 5.95
C ASN A 269 -6.71 -23.22 5.99
N THR A 270 -6.82 -22.40 4.95
CA THR A 270 -7.84 -21.37 4.82
C THR A 270 -8.55 -21.48 3.48
N PRO A 271 -9.86 -21.23 3.42
CA PRO A 271 -10.58 -21.24 2.15
C PRO A 271 -10.24 -20.02 1.29
N LYS A 272 -9.64 -18.96 1.87
CA LYS A 272 -9.43 -17.71 1.16
C LYS A 272 -8.40 -16.82 1.86
N ILE A 273 -7.47 -16.26 1.06
CA ILE A 273 -6.58 -15.16 1.46
C ILE A 273 -7.03 -13.88 0.78
N ASP A 274 -7.18 -13.90 -0.61
CA ASP A 274 -7.67 -12.75 -1.35
C ASP A 274 -6.71 -11.54 -1.36
N HIS A 275 -7.12 -10.46 -2.02
CA HIS A 275 -6.33 -9.24 -2.21
C HIS A 275 -5.86 -8.56 -0.90
N TYR A 276 -6.61 -8.67 0.16
CA TYR A 276 -6.37 -7.98 1.44
C TYR A 276 -6.41 -8.89 2.68
N GLY A 277 -6.67 -10.18 2.49
CA GLY A 277 -6.81 -11.11 3.61
C GLY A 277 -5.56 -11.21 4.47
N MET A 278 -4.38 -11.09 3.88
CA MET A 278 -3.11 -11.13 4.58
C MET A 278 -3.02 -10.14 5.77
N PHE A 279 -3.81 -9.07 5.76
CA PHE A 279 -3.86 -8.07 6.84
C PHE A 279 -4.89 -8.38 7.95
N ARG A 280 -5.71 -9.42 7.77
CA ARG A 280 -6.75 -9.79 8.75
C ARG A 280 -6.14 -10.52 9.95
N THR A 281 -6.73 -10.29 11.12
CA THR A 281 -6.26 -10.84 12.41
C THR A 281 -6.24 -12.37 12.48
N GLN A 282 -7.07 -13.05 11.70
CA GLN A 282 -7.08 -14.52 11.62
C GLN A 282 -5.73 -15.10 11.17
N PHE A 283 -4.90 -14.31 10.49
CA PHE A 283 -3.58 -14.71 10.00
C PHE A 283 -2.43 -14.28 10.92
N LYS A 284 -2.72 -13.85 12.17
CA LYS A 284 -1.71 -13.39 13.13
C LYS A 284 -0.63 -14.44 13.39
N ASP A 285 -1.03 -15.69 13.55
CA ASP A 285 -0.13 -16.79 13.88
C ASP A 285 0.44 -17.52 12.66
N SER A 286 0.16 -17.03 11.46
CA SER A 286 0.58 -17.62 10.18
C SER A 286 1.22 -16.56 9.26
N LEU A 287 0.44 -15.96 8.35
CA LEU A 287 0.95 -15.03 7.33
C LEU A 287 1.63 -13.78 7.90
N TRP A 288 1.25 -13.29 9.10
CA TRP A 288 1.95 -12.18 9.72
C TRP A 288 3.39 -12.52 10.14
N ARG A 289 3.66 -13.82 10.43
CA ARG A 289 5.03 -14.30 10.69
C ARG A 289 5.88 -14.26 9.41
N GLU A 290 5.28 -14.54 8.25
CA GLU A 290 5.95 -14.41 6.95
C GLU A 290 6.32 -12.95 6.66
N VAL A 291 5.37 -12.01 6.86
CA VAL A 291 5.63 -10.57 6.73
C VAL A 291 6.74 -10.12 7.67
N LEU A 292 6.65 -10.49 8.95
CA LEU A 292 7.68 -10.17 9.94
C LEU A 292 9.04 -10.76 9.57
N GLY A 293 9.06 -12.00 9.09
CA GLY A 293 10.28 -12.67 8.61
C GLY A 293 10.90 -11.95 7.41
N ALA A 294 10.08 -11.53 6.44
CA ALA A 294 10.54 -10.77 5.28
C ALA A 294 11.14 -9.42 5.69
N LEU A 295 10.46 -8.67 6.56
CA LEU A 295 10.97 -7.39 7.08
C LEU A 295 12.29 -7.58 7.84
N ARG A 296 12.41 -8.62 8.67
CA ARG A 296 13.63 -8.90 9.44
C ARG A 296 14.82 -9.30 8.58
N ARG A 297 14.61 -9.92 7.43
CA ARG A 297 15.70 -10.24 6.49
C ARG A 297 16.32 -9.01 5.81
N MET A 298 15.67 -7.86 5.90
CA MET A 298 16.12 -6.59 5.33
C MET A 298 16.81 -5.69 6.36
N LEU A 299 16.93 -6.15 7.61
CA LEU A 299 17.64 -5.47 8.73
C LEU A 299 19.01 -6.04 8.93
#